data_cd5e156250405a893fcbfa530fc4e89c
#
_entry.id   cd5e156250405a893fcbfa530fc4e89c
#
_cell.length_a   1.000
_cell.length_b   1.000
_cell.length_c   1.000
_cell.angle_alpha   90.00
_cell.angle_beta   90.00
_cell.angle_gamma   90.00
#
_symmetry.space_group_name_H-M   'P 1'
#
loop_
_entity.id
_entity.type
_entity.pdbx_description
1 polymer ?
#
loop_
_entity_poly.entity_id
_entity_poly.type
_entity_poly.pdbx_seq_one_letter_code
_entity_poly.pdbx_strand_id
1 'polypeptide(L)'
;CEEKALEGVAVYREYFDRQGIFENRVYPGIEGMLDGLKRQGCRLLVATSKPETAAVRVLEHFGLSGYFAYIGGATLDDSRVRKGDVIRYVLESCGIREKAQAVMVGDREQDVKGAKENGLEVVGVLYGYGSREELVGAGADYLVESPQGLVHLLMK
;
A
#
# COMPACT_ATOMS: atom_id res chain seq x y z
N CYS A 1 -5.80 -1.68 -18.08
CA CYS A 1 -6.64 -2.80 -18.52
C CYS A 1 -7.70 -3.08 -17.47
N GLU A 2 -8.97 -3.05 -17.86
CA GLU A 2 -10.11 -3.24 -16.95
C GLU A 2 -10.04 -4.58 -16.20
N GLU A 3 -9.61 -5.63 -16.87
CA GLU A 3 -9.43 -6.94 -16.22
C GLU A 3 -8.39 -6.90 -15.10
N LYS A 4 -7.30 -6.14 -15.29
CA LYS A 4 -6.30 -5.97 -14.23
C LYS A 4 -6.85 -5.23 -13.02
N ALA A 5 -7.76 -4.27 -13.22
CA ALA A 5 -8.37 -3.53 -12.13
C ALA A 5 -9.38 -4.39 -11.34
N LEU A 6 -10.10 -5.27 -12.02
CA LEU A 6 -11.13 -6.13 -11.40
C LEU A 6 -10.53 -7.34 -10.66
N GLU A 7 -9.42 -7.88 -11.15
CA GLU A 7 -8.71 -9.02 -10.55
C GLU A 7 -7.44 -8.63 -9.82
N GLY A 8 -7.04 -7.35 -9.93
CA GLY A 8 -5.80 -6.86 -9.39
C GLY A 8 -5.75 -6.82 -7.87
N VAL A 9 -4.54 -6.94 -7.37
CA VAL A 9 -4.25 -6.77 -5.95
C VAL A 9 -3.53 -5.44 -5.78
N ALA A 10 -4.14 -4.53 -5.01
CA ALA A 10 -3.49 -3.29 -4.64
C ALA A 10 -2.83 -3.48 -3.26
N VAL A 11 -1.52 -3.29 -3.19
CA VAL A 11 -0.78 -3.26 -1.93
C VAL A 11 -0.67 -1.81 -1.52
N TYR A 12 -1.33 -1.45 -0.44
CA TYR A 12 -1.42 -0.08 0.01
C TYR A 12 -0.71 0.09 1.35
N ARG A 13 0.07 1.16 1.46
CA ARG A 13 0.66 1.58 2.71
C ARG A 13 -0.06 2.82 3.21
N GLU A 14 -0.71 2.71 4.36
CA GLU A 14 -1.16 3.87 5.09
C GLU A 14 0.00 4.50 5.84
N TYR A 15 0.05 5.80 5.79
CA TYR A 15 1.07 6.55 6.48
C TYR A 15 0.50 7.21 7.73
N PHE A 16 1.16 6.95 8.87
CA PHE A 16 0.80 7.54 10.15
C PHE A 16 2.00 8.27 10.75
N ASP A 17 1.72 9.38 11.44
CA ASP A 17 2.72 10.14 12.15
C ASP A 17 3.36 9.28 13.26
N ARG A 18 4.64 9.55 13.55
CA ARG A 18 5.44 8.77 14.48
C ARG A 18 5.10 8.99 15.95
N GLN A 19 4.31 10.01 16.30
CA GLN A 19 4.17 10.48 17.68
C GLN A 19 3.15 9.73 18.53
N GLY A 20 2.38 8.83 17.96
CA GLY A 20 1.43 8.01 18.72
C GLY A 20 0.47 7.29 17.83
N ILE A 21 0.18 6.04 18.17
CA ILE A 21 -0.68 5.18 17.35
C ILE A 21 -2.08 5.78 17.17
N PHE A 22 -2.59 6.50 18.18
CA PHE A 22 -3.96 7.00 18.20
C PHE A 22 -4.10 8.51 17.95
N GLU A 23 -2.99 9.23 17.78
CA GLU A 23 -2.97 10.65 17.46
C GLU A 23 -2.95 10.94 15.96
N ASN A 24 -2.81 9.91 15.17
CA ASN A 24 -2.76 9.99 13.72
C ASN A 24 -4.12 10.28 13.12
N ARG A 25 -4.11 10.88 11.94
CA ARG A 25 -5.32 11.09 11.14
C ARG A 25 -5.21 10.37 9.82
N VAL A 26 -6.33 9.86 9.37
CA VAL A 26 -6.43 9.30 8.02
C VAL A 26 -6.50 10.47 7.04
N TYR A 27 -5.74 10.39 5.93
CA TYR A 27 -5.82 11.40 4.88
C TYR A 27 -7.23 11.50 4.32
N PRO A 28 -7.70 12.73 3.99
CA PRO A 28 -9.03 12.89 3.39
C PRO A 28 -9.17 12.05 2.12
N GLY A 29 -10.30 11.37 2.00
CA GLY A 29 -10.60 10.57 0.83
C GLY A 29 -10.11 9.12 0.87
N ILE A 30 -9.36 8.71 1.88
CA ILE A 30 -8.83 7.33 1.98
C ILE A 30 -9.95 6.31 2.08
N GLU A 31 -10.92 6.52 2.94
CA GLU A 31 -12.02 5.56 3.09
C GLU A 31 -12.82 5.41 1.80
N GLY A 32 -13.14 6.51 1.15
CA GLY A 32 -13.81 6.50 -0.16
C GLY A 32 -13.00 5.78 -1.24
N MET A 33 -11.68 5.96 -1.23
CA MET A 33 -10.76 5.26 -2.13
C MET A 33 -10.79 3.76 -1.89
N LEU A 34 -10.66 3.32 -0.63
CA LEU A 34 -10.67 1.90 -0.27
C LEU A 34 -12.00 1.24 -0.67
N ASP A 35 -13.09 1.91 -0.37
CA ASP A 35 -14.43 1.45 -0.74
C ASP A 35 -14.58 1.34 -2.27
N GLY A 36 -14.14 2.36 -3.00
CA GLY A 36 -14.19 2.37 -4.46
C GLY A 36 -13.39 1.24 -5.08
N LEU A 37 -12.16 1.02 -4.63
CA LEU A 37 -11.31 -0.07 -5.13
C LEU A 37 -11.92 -1.44 -4.81
N LYS A 38 -12.45 -1.61 -3.61
CA LYS A 38 -13.06 -2.86 -3.19
C LYS A 38 -14.31 -3.19 -4.01
N ARG A 39 -15.14 -2.20 -4.29
CA ARG A 39 -16.32 -2.36 -5.14
C ARG A 39 -15.97 -2.77 -6.57
N GLN A 40 -14.79 -2.41 -7.03
CA GLN A 40 -14.28 -2.80 -8.35
C GLN A 40 -13.61 -4.17 -8.36
N GLY A 41 -13.66 -4.89 -7.26
CA GLY A 41 -13.11 -6.22 -7.16
C GLY A 41 -11.63 -6.26 -6.82
N CYS A 42 -11.01 -5.14 -6.46
CA CYS A 42 -9.63 -5.12 -6.03
C CYS A 42 -9.50 -5.79 -4.66
N ARG A 43 -8.50 -6.65 -4.55
CA ARG A 43 -8.11 -7.24 -3.27
C ARG A 43 -7.08 -6.32 -2.64
N LEU A 44 -7.39 -5.79 -1.46
CA LEU A 44 -6.56 -4.79 -0.80
C LEU A 44 -5.69 -5.45 0.26
N LEU A 45 -4.41 -5.12 0.25
CA LEU A 45 -3.42 -5.66 1.17
C LEU A 45 -2.58 -4.53 1.75
N VAL A 46 -2.12 -4.70 2.98
CA VAL A 46 -1.18 -3.77 3.60
C VAL A 46 0.19 -4.42 3.70
N ALA A 47 1.21 -3.68 3.28
CA ALA A 47 2.62 -4.03 3.50
C ALA A 47 3.31 -2.80 4.11
N THR A 48 3.57 -2.85 5.40
CA THR A 48 4.09 -1.71 6.16
C THR A 48 5.39 -2.05 6.88
N SER A 49 6.24 -1.04 7.05
CA SER A 49 7.44 -1.18 7.88
C SER A 49 7.17 -1.10 9.39
N LYS A 50 5.95 -0.74 9.78
CA LYS A 50 5.53 -0.82 11.18
C LYS A 50 5.49 -2.29 11.64
N PRO A 51 5.71 -2.56 12.92
CA PRO A 51 5.40 -3.88 13.45
C PRO A 51 3.96 -4.28 13.13
N GLU A 52 3.78 -5.50 12.69
CA GLU A 52 2.48 -5.98 12.21
C GLU A 52 1.37 -5.81 13.23
N THR A 53 1.64 -6.10 14.51
CA THR A 53 0.68 -5.92 15.59
C THR A 53 0.24 -4.47 15.75
N ALA A 54 1.18 -3.53 15.62
CA ALA A 54 0.87 -2.11 15.69
C ALA A 54 0.05 -1.66 14.49
N ALA A 55 0.37 -2.15 13.30
CA ALA A 55 -0.39 -1.84 12.08
C ALA A 55 -1.84 -2.28 12.18
N VAL A 56 -2.07 -3.49 12.66
CA VAL A 56 -3.44 -4.01 12.88
C VAL A 56 -4.22 -3.12 13.84
N ARG A 57 -3.62 -2.76 14.97
CA ARG A 57 -4.27 -1.91 15.97
C ARG A 57 -4.63 -0.53 15.43
N VAL A 58 -3.75 0.07 14.64
CA VAL A 58 -4.00 1.37 14.02
C VAL A 58 -5.18 1.29 13.06
N LEU A 59 -5.19 0.30 12.19
CA LEU A 59 -6.27 0.12 11.22
C LEU A 59 -7.61 -0.19 11.88
N GLU A 60 -7.60 -0.98 12.94
CA GLU A 60 -8.80 -1.24 13.74
C GLU A 60 -9.32 0.04 14.40
N HIS A 61 -8.42 0.85 14.96
CA HIS A 61 -8.78 2.11 15.61
C HIS A 61 -9.52 3.06 14.65
N PHE A 62 -9.07 3.15 13.40
CA PHE A 62 -9.69 4.01 12.41
C PHE A 62 -10.82 3.34 11.62
N GLY A 63 -11.19 2.11 11.98
CA GLY A 63 -12.26 1.39 11.30
C GLY A 63 -11.93 0.97 9.87
N LEU A 64 -10.65 0.81 9.55
CA LEU A 64 -10.19 0.52 8.20
C LEU A 64 -9.77 -0.94 7.99
N SER A 65 -9.59 -1.71 9.07
CA SER A 65 -9.08 -3.08 8.97
C SER A 65 -9.94 -3.99 8.08
N GLY A 66 -11.24 -3.78 8.07
CA GLY A 66 -12.19 -4.59 7.28
C GLY A 66 -12.05 -4.42 5.76
N TYR A 67 -11.37 -3.37 5.30
CA TYR A 67 -11.11 -3.19 3.86
C TYR A 67 -10.01 -4.12 3.35
N PHE A 68 -9.12 -4.58 4.21
CA PHE A 68 -7.91 -5.31 3.82
C PHE A 68 -8.08 -6.81 4.02
N ALA A 69 -7.75 -7.57 2.99
CA ALA A 69 -7.75 -9.03 3.04
C ALA A 69 -6.56 -9.56 3.85
N TYR A 70 -5.48 -8.79 3.93
CA TYR A 70 -4.27 -9.16 4.68
C TYR A 70 -3.52 -7.90 5.12
N ILE A 71 -3.00 -7.93 6.33
CA ILE A 71 -2.19 -6.83 6.88
C ILE A 71 -0.85 -7.43 7.30
N GLY A 72 0.19 -7.12 6.51
CA GLY A 72 1.55 -7.57 6.79
C GLY A 72 2.44 -6.42 7.23
N GLY A 73 3.27 -6.68 8.21
CA GLY A 73 4.19 -5.70 8.76
C GLY A 73 5.53 -6.30 9.14
N ALA A 74 6.36 -5.48 9.77
CA ALA A 74 7.64 -5.93 10.28
C ALA A 74 7.45 -6.87 11.47
N THR A 75 8.45 -7.73 11.70
CA THR A 75 8.50 -8.58 12.88
C THR A 75 9.16 -7.83 14.04
N LEU A 76 8.86 -8.25 15.26
CA LEU A 76 9.48 -7.66 16.46
C LEU A 76 10.93 -8.16 16.67
N ASP A 77 11.28 -9.30 16.08
CA ASP A 77 12.60 -9.90 16.19
C ASP A 77 13.57 -9.49 15.06
N ASP A 78 13.20 -8.48 14.29
CA ASP A 78 13.95 -7.93 13.16
C ASP A 78 14.23 -8.93 12.00
N SER A 79 13.57 -10.07 11.98
CA SER A 79 13.72 -11.03 10.89
C SER A 79 13.07 -10.55 9.58
N ARG A 80 12.14 -9.62 9.67
CA ARG A 80 11.47 -9.01 8.53
C ARG A 80 11.22 -7.53 8.82
N VAL A 81 12.13 -6.65 8.36
CA VAL A 81 12.04 -5.18 8.60
C VAL A 81 12.18 -4.38 7.32
N ARG A 82 12.94 -4.87 6.33
CA ARG A 82 13.08 -4.18 5.06
C ARG A 82 11.77 -4.22 4.28
N LYS A 83 11.44 -3.11 3.63
CA LYS A 83 10.18 -3.01 2.88
C LYS A 83 10.04 -4.11 1.82
N GLY A 84 11.11 -4.42 1.11
CA GLY A 84 11.09 -5.50 0.10
C GLY A 84 10.76 -6.86 0.70
N ASP A 85 11.26 -7.14 1.90
CA ASP A 85 10.99 -8.40 2.59
C ASP A 85 9.54 -8.47 3.08
N VAL A 86 9.00 -7.34 3.57
CA VAL A 86 7.59 -7.26 3.98
C VAL A 86 6.67 -7.48 2.78
N ILE A 87 6.97 -6.82 1.66
CA ILE A 87 6.18 -6.98 0.42
C ILE A 87 6.20 -8.45 -0.03
N ARG A 88 7.39 -9.07 -0.04
CA ARG A 88 7.51 -10.48 -0.41
C ARG A 88 6.66 -11.38 0.49
N TYR A 89 6.75 -11.15 1.80
CA TYR A 89 5.96 -11.89 2.78
C TYR A 89 4.46 -11.77 2.52
N VAL A 90 3.97 -10.57 2.23
CA VAL A 90 2.55 -10.34 1.93
C VAL A 90 2.13 -11.06 0.65
N LEU A 91 2.94 -10.96 -0.41
CA LEU A 91 2.66 -11.64 -1.67
C LEU A 91 2.60 -13.15 -1.50
N GLU A 92 3.57 -13.73 -0.81
CA GLU A 92 3.62 -15.18 -0.55
C GLU A 92 2.47 -15.63 0.33
N SER A 93 2.17 -14.89 1.41
CA SER A 93 1.07 -15.20 2.33
C SER A 93 -0.29 -15.19 1.64
N CYS A 94 -0.43 -14.36 0.60
CA CYS A 94 -1.68 -14.22 -0.15
C CYS A 94 -1.72 -15.06 -1.43
N GLY A 95 -0.67 -15.83 -1.71
CA GLY A 95 -0.59 -16.69 -2.89
C GLY A 95 -0.49 -15.95 -4.21
N ILE A 96 0.04 -14.73 -4.19
CA ILE A 96 0.15 -13.90 -5.39
C ILE A 96 1.43 -14.26 -6.16
N ARG A 97 1.28 -14.91 -7.28
CA ARG A 97 2.38 -15.35 -8.14
C ARG A 97 2.55 -14.47 -9.36
N GLU A 98 1.43 -14.00 -9.92
CA GLU A 98 1.41 -13.15 -11.10
C GLU A 98 1.61 -11.69 -10.73
N LYS A 99 2.84 -11.20 -10.84
CA LYS A 99 3.22 -9.83 -10.45
C LYS A 99 2.47 -8.77 -11.27
N ALA A 100 2.11 -9.09 -12.51
CA ALA A 100 1.36 -8.19 -13.38
C ALA A 100 -0.06 -7.88 -12.85
N GLN A 101 -0.58 -8.69 -11.94
CA GLN A 101 -1.90 -8.50 -11.34
C GLN A 101 -1.85 -7.67 -10.04
N ALA A 102 -0.66 -7.32 -9.57
CA ALA A 102 -0.49 -6.58 -8.34
C ALA A 102 0.23 -5.25 -8.60
N VAL A 103 -0.17 -4.24 -7.86
CA VAL A 103 0.48 -2.93 -7.90
C VAL A 103 0.75 -2.47 -6.47
N MET A 104 1.94 -1.92 -6.25
CA MET A 104 2.29 -1.29 -4.99
C MET A 104 1.87 0.18 -5.01
N VAL A 105 1.28 0.63 -3.92
CA VAL A 105 0.95 2.03 -3.72
C VAL A 105 1.71 2.53 -2.49
N GLY A 106 2.50 3.57 -2.64
CA GLY A 106 3.32 4.07 -1.55
C GLY A 106 3.73 5.52 -1.71
N ASP A 107 4.24 6.10 -0.63
CA ASP A 107 4.60 7.52 -0.57
C ASP A 107 6.08 7.77 -0.35
N ARG A 108 6.89 6.73 -0.20
CA ARG A 108 8.33 6.88 0.06
C ARG A 108 9.15 6.03 -0.91
N GLU A 109 10.43 6.40 -1.03
CA GLU A 109 11.37 5.67 -1.89
C GLU A 109 11.51 4.19 -1.50
N GLN A 110 11.40 3.87 -0.22
CA GLN A 110 11.48 2.48 0.25
C GLN A 110 10.32 1.64 -0.30
N ASP A 111 9.14 2.23 -0.43
CA ASP A 111 7.98 1.55 -1.02
C ASP A 111 8.25 1.21 -2.48
N VAL A 112 8.79 2.19 -3.21
CA VAL A 112 9.12 2.03 -4.63
C VAL A 112 10.21 0.98 -4.82
N LYS A 113 11.31 1.12 -4.09
CA LYS A 113 12.45 0.20 -4.21
C LYS A 113 12.08 -1.23 -3.82
N GLY A 114 11.35 -1.37 -2.70
CA GLY A 114 10.90 -2.69 -2.23
C GLY A 114 9.94 -3.37 -3.20
N ALA A 115 9.07 -2.60 -3.82
CA ALA A 115 8.16 -3.11 -4.85
C ALA A 115 8.91 -3.56 -6.10
N LYS A 116 9.88 -2.75 -6.56
CA LYS A 116 10.70 -3.10 -7.72
C LYS A 116 11.54 -4.36 -7.49
N GLU A 117 12.08 -4.54 -6.29
CA GLU A 117 12.77 -5.79 -5.92
C GLU A 117 11.87 -7.01 -6.08
N ASN A 118 10.57 -6.84 -5.92
CA ASN A 118 9.56 -7.90 -6.05
C ASN A 118 8.89 -7.95 -7.42
N GLY A 119 9.33 -7.15 -8.38
CA GLY A 119 8.80 -7.16 -9.74
C GLY A 119 7.45 -6.50 -9.90
N LEU A 120 7.05 -5.61 -8.98
CA LEU A 120 5.76 -4.93 -9.02
C LEU A 120 5.85 -3.58 -9.73
N GLU A 121 4.76 -3.20 -10.39
CA GLU A 121 4.54 -1.80 -10.75
C GLU A 121 4.22 -0.98 -9.50
N VAL A 122 4.55 0.30 -9.52
CA VAL A 122 4.40 1.18 -8.36
C VAL A 122 3.69 2.47 -8.73
N VAL A 123 2.66 2.80 -7.95
CA VAL A 123 2.03 4.11 -7.95
C VAL A 123 2.56 4.89 -6.75
N GLY A 124 3.26 5.96 -7.00
CA GLY A 124 3.67 6.92 -5.97
C GLY A 124 2.54 7.89 -5.68
N VAL A 125 2.23 8.11 -4.40
CA VAL A 125 1.20 9.06 -4.00
C VAL A 125 1.83 10.33 -3.44
N LEU A 126 1.40 11.48 -3.97
CA LEU A 126 1.98 12.78 -3.63
C LEU A 126 1.32 13.45 -2.42
N TYR A 127 0.26 12.88 -1.90
CA TYR A 127 -0.37 13.36 -0.68
C TYR A 127 0.28 12.80 0.59
N GLY A 128 1.32 11.97 0.46
CA GLY A 128 2.11 11.46 1.58
C GLY A 128 3.35 12.30 1.85
N TYR A 129 4.38 11.68 2.41
CA TYR A 129 5.59 12.39 2.85
C TYR A 129 6.65 12.56 1.77
N GLY A 130 6.71 11.65 0.81
CA GLY A 130 7.73 11.69 -0.24
C GLY A 130 7.43 12.77 -1.29
N SER A 131 8.50 13.42 -1.77
CA SER A 131 8.39 14.38 -2.85
C SER A 131 8.27 13.67 -4.20
N ARG A 132 7.84 14.42 -5.22
CA ARG A 132 7.83 13.94 -6.60
C ARG A 132 9.22 13.45 -7.03
N GLU A 133 10.26 14.23 -6.69
CA GLU A 133 11.65 13.91 -7.03
C GLU A 133 12.11 12.61 -6.37
N GLU A 134 11.75 12.39 -5.11
CA GLU A 134 12.04 11.14 -4.40
C GLU A 134 11.41 9.94 -5.10
N LEU A 135 10.12 10.03 -5.40
CA LEU A 135 9.36 8.92 -5.99
C LEU A 135 9.79 8.62 -7.42
N VAL A 136 9.97 9.65 -8.24
CA VAL A 136 10.46 9.49 -9.61
C VAL A 136 11.89 8.94 -9.61
N GLY A 137 12.76 9.48 -8.76
CA GLY A 137 14.14 9.02 -8.65
C GLY A 137 14.26 7.57 -8.20
N ALA A 138 13.32 7.08 -7.40
CA ALA A 138 13.28 5.68 -6.96
C ALA A 138 12.70 4.74 -8.04
N GLY A 139 12.02 5.26 -9.06
CA GLY A 139 11.52 4.48 -10.18
C GLY A 139 10.01 4.21 -10.17
N ALA A 140 9.22 5.07 -9.52
CA ALA A 140 7.76 4.93 -9.56
C ALA A 140 7.25 4.97 -11.01
N ASP A 141 6.36 4.08 -11.35
CA ASP A 141 5.80 3.97 -12.71
C ASP A 141 4.72 5.02 -12.95
N TYR A 142 3.96 5.35 -11.93
CA TYR A 142 2.87 6.32 -11.97
C TYR A 142 2.89 7.20 -10.73
N LEU A 143 2.35 8.41 -10.84
CA LEU A 143 2.16 9.33 -9.72
C LEU A 143 0.72 9.80 -9.70
N VAL A 144 0.13 9.87 -8.50
CA VAL A 144 -1.20 10.44 -8.29
C VAL A 144 -1.16 11.46 -7.16
N GLU A 145 -2.00 12.48 -7.27
CA GLU A 145 -2.02 13.61 -6.32
C GLU A 145 -3.07 13.44 -5.23
N SER A 146 -4.01 12.51 -5.41
CA SER A 146 -5.13 12.32 -4.47
C SER A 146 -5.55 10.87 -4.41
N PRO A 147 -6.22 10.45 -3.32
CA PRO A 147 -6.83 9.13 -3.24
C PRO A 147 -7.81 8.86 -4.37
N GLN A 148 -8.60 9.86 -4.77
CA GLN A 148 -9.51 9.73 -5.89
C GLN A 148 -8.77 9.51 -7.22
N GLY A 149 -7.63 10.16 -7.39
CA GLY A 149 -6.77 9.96 -8.56
C GLY A 149 -6.26 8.52 -8.66
N LEU A 150 -5.99 7.88 -7.53
CA LEU A 150 -5.59 6.47 -7.50
C LEU A 150 -6.72 5.56 -8.00
N VAL A 151 -7.93 5.76 -7.50
CA VAL A 151 -9.09 5.01 -7.97
C VAL A 151 -9.26 5.15 -9.48
N HIS A 152 -9.18 6.38 -9.97
CA HIS A 152 -9.32 6.68 -11.40
C HIS A 152 -8.24 5.99 -12.24
N LEU A 153 -6.98 6.00 -11.76
CA LEU A 153 -5.86 5.35 -12.45
C LEU A 153 -6.06 3.84 -12.54
N LEU A 154 -6.43 3.20 -11.43
CA LEU A 154 -6.55 1.74 -11.36
C LEU A 154 -7.81 1.20 -12.05
N MET A 155 -8.78 2.08 -12.32
CA MET A 155 -10.05 1.75 -12.98
C MET A 155 -9.97 1.78 -14.52
N LYS A 156 -8.87 2.20 -15.07
CA LYS A 156 -8.71 2.26 -16.53
C LYS A 156 -8.42 0.93 -17.16
#